data_18b0706fd2a1e8f97a1370e07c78dac6
#
_entry.id   18b0706fd2a1e8f97a1370e07c78dac6
#
_cell.length_a   1.000
_cell.length_b   1.000
_cell.length_c   1.000
_cell.angle_alpha   90.00
_cell.angle_beta   90.00
_cell.angle_gamma   90.00
#
_symmetry.space_group_name_H-M   'P 1'
#
loop_
_entity.id
_entity.type
_entity.pdbx_description
1 polymer ?
#
loop_
_entity_poly.entity_id
_entity_poly.type
_entity_poly.pdbx_seq_one_letter_code
_entity_poly.pdbx_strand_id
1 'polypeptide(L)'
;MNNNLLKKISVWVKFFLEKLSSKPRIDGLQLSDAGLEYVFFEYEKPKTVALRLPPGILKNGKLEDSAQFLGYIKRLHGMILPNEPDKELRITVVLPAALVYTQSFNIPNVGADKMKETAELNLQMISPIPPANANMSAQIIGETPDRYDLLGAFVDKNDAGRFRDILVQGGFSPVAFEFPALALTRVISQSVKLNQDSTLVAHVSSDGLSIIILRDGKLYFNYFRSWQSIQGEARTISRSVFDAEVIDEVRKVINFSVSRFHETPGGAFVVAPGFESEIVGLLEKNFSLRAVPLVLNDISPVFYVALGAALRGKTEFGEDEIKVVNLGGDDLVKNIHNDQILNFLSIWRGITVGVFSVMLVAFIFAASFLVSRSKDITNQLSEFTYSGRQQELADLTAKVSEFNTLVSTINNVRGDSLPWYEALSHLGSVAETSRVKLKSVSISSLKAPVSLFGTVVDYNTVLDFKNTLSADSAFLNVNLPLTQISIAPDGMVSFNLSLQFNVNR
;
A
#
# COMPACT_ATOMS: atom_id res chain seq x y z
N MET A 1 20.43 34.81 6.04
CA MET A 1 19.62 33.79 6.76
C MET A 1 20.18 32.43 6.44
N ASN A 2 20.58 31.68 7.46
CA ASN A 2 21.60 30.62 7.41
C ASN A 2 21.13 29.36 6.64
N ASN A 3 21.73 29.03 5.49
CA ASN A 3 21.45 27.80 4.70
C ASN A 3 21.53 26.49 5.53
N ASN A 4 22.30 26.50 6.62
CA ASN A 4 22.39 25.35 7.55
C ASN A 4 21.13 25.17 8.42
N LEU A 5 20.41 26.26 8.74
CA LEU A 5 19.16 26.16 9.52
C LEU A 5 18.02 25.59 8.66
N LEU A 6 17.92 26.01 7.42
CA LEU A 6 16.94 25.49 6.46
C LEU A 6 17.17 23.99 6.14
N LYS A 7 18.43 23.57 6.03
CA LYS A 7 18.76 22.14 5.88
C LYS A 7 18.39 21.33 7.13
N LYS A 8 18.64 21.83 8.33
CA LYS A 8 18.25 21.14 9.58
C LYS A 8 16.73 21.06 9.74
N ILE A 9 16.01 22.13 9.39
CA ILE A 9 14.53 22.14 9.44
C ILE A 9 13.96 21.18 8.39
N SER A 10 14.51 21.13 7.18
CA SER A 10 14.03 20.19 6.14
C SER A 10 14.27 18.73 6.52
N VAL A 11 15.39 18.41 7.17
CA VAL A 11 15.68 17.06 7.69
C VAL A 11 14.74 16.70 8.82
N TRP A 12 14.45 17.64 9.73
CA TRP A 12 13.52 17.43 10.85
C TRP A 12 12.07 17.25 10.37
N VAL A 13 11.64 18.06 9.40
CA VAL A 13 10.31 17.95 8.76
C VAL A 13 10.18 16.62 8.00
N LYS A 14 11.20 16.19 7.25
CA LYS A 14 11.20 14.85 6.62
C LYS A 14 11.10 13.73 7.64
N PHE A 15 11.90 13.77 8.69
CA PHE A 15 11.85 12.78 9.79
C PHE A 15 10.46 12.75 10.46
N PHE A 16 9.83 13.91 10.66
CA PHE A 16 8.48 14.00 11.23
C PHE A 16 7.41 13.47 10.26
N LEU A 17 7.53 13.77 8.97
CA LEU A 17 6.64 13.24 7.93
C LEU A 17 6.79 11.73 7.72
N GLU A 18 8.02 11.19 7.79
CA GLU A 18 8.25 9.74 7.76
C GLU A 18 7.64 9.04 8.98
N LYS A 19 7.71 9.67 10.14
CA LYS A 19 7.06 9.17 11.37
C LYS A 19 5.54 9.25 11.34
N LEU A 20 4.98 10.18 10.57
CA LEU A 20 3.54 10.32 10.29
C LEU A 20 3.08 9.44 9.13
N SER A 21 4.02 8.90 8.34
CA SER A 21 3.68 7.96 7.28
C SER A 21 3.09 6.70 7.89
N SER A 22 1.87 6.36 7.47
CA SER A 22 1.21 5.11 7.86
C SER A 22 1.88 3.85 7.28
N LYS A 23 2.82 4.02 6.33
CA LYS A 23 3.55 2.91 5.71
C LYS A 23 4.79 2.59 6.55
N PRO A 24 4.83 1.42 7.22
CA PRO A 24 6.02 1.01 7.93
C PRO A 24 7.17 0.76 6.95
N ARG A 25 8.40 1.04 7.38
CA ARG A 25 9.60 0.66 6.64
C ARG A 25 9.65 -0.87 6.55
N ILE A 26 9.83 -1.38 5.35
CA ILE A 26 9.99 -2.80 5.06
C ILE A 26 11.29 -2.98 4.31
N ASP A 27 12.16 -3.80 4.86
CA ASP A 27 13.48 -4.06 4.33
C ASP A 27 13.51 -5.39 3.56
N GLY A 28 14.59 -5.69 2.84
CA GLY A 28 14.73 -6.93 2.09
C GLY A 28 15.75 -7.86 2.70
N LEU A 29 15.39 -9.13 2.86
CA LEU A 29 16.29 -10.19 3.31
C LEU A 29 16.28 -11.34 2.31
N GLN A 30 17.43 -11.66 1.73
CA GLN A 30 17.67 -12.86 0.96
C GLN A 30 18.27 -13.95 1.83
N LEU A 31 17.75 -15.18 1.70
CA LEU A 31 18.26 -16.38 2.31
C LEU A 31 18.93 -17.24 1.23
N SER A 32 20.17 -17.64 1.46
CA SER A 32 20.94 -18.51 0.56
C SER A 32 21.73 -19.55 1.33
N ASP A 33 22.15 -20.65 0.70
CA ASP A 33 22.99 -21.68 1.33
C ASP A 33 24.33 -21.10 1.83
N ALA A 34 24.81 -20.02 1.22
CA ALA A 34 26.07 -19.38 1.56
C ALA A 34 25.94 -18.23 2.55
N GLY A 35 24.74 -17.65 2.72
CA GLY A 35 24.61 -16.48 3.57
C GLY A 35 23.24 -15.84 3.62
N LEU A 36 23.23 -14.72 4.32
CA LEU A 36 22.11 -13.82 4.52
C LEU A 36 22.50 -12.45 3.95
N GLU A 37 21.77 -11.96 2.99
CA GLU A 37 21.97 -10.64 2.39
C GLU A 37 20.78 -9.75 2.75
N TYR A 38 21.06 -8.63 3.41
CA TYR A 38 20.07 -7.70 3.91
C TYR A 38 20.26 -6.32 3.28
N VAL A 39 19.15 -5.73 2.82
CA VAL A 39 19.11 -4.38 2.24
C VAL A 39 18.01 -3.57 2.89
N PHE A 40 18.35 -2.34 3.25
CA PHE A 40 17.43 -1.36 3.76
C PHE A 40 17.71 0.03 3.17
N PHE A 41 16.73 0.92 3.23
CA PHE A 41 16.89 2.29 2.75
C PHE A 41 17.05 3.27 3.91
N GLU A 42 18.10 4.06 3.84
CA GLU A 42 18.36 5.18 4.72
C GLU A 42 18.44 6.46 3.87
N TYR A 43 17.51 7.39 4.06
CA TYR A 43 17.40 8.60 3.25
C TYR A 43 17.46 8.34 1.72
N GLU A 44 16.65 7.40 1.24
CA GLU A 44 16.57 6.94 -0.16
C GLU A 44 17.80 6.20 -0.69
N LYS A 45 18.87 6.06 0.08
CA LYS A 45 20.07 5.31 -0.30
C LYS A 45 20.00 3.88 0.23
N PRO A 46 20.30 2.87 -0.60
CA PRO A 46 20.39 1.50 -0.14
C PRO A 46 21.59 1.31 0.76
N LYS A 47 21.38 0.65 1.89
CA LYS A 47 22.40 0.17 2.81
C LYS A 47 22.36 -1.35 2.82
N THR A 48 23.50 -1.97 2.95
CA THR A 48 23.66 -3.42 2.83
C THR A 48 24.34 -4.01 4.03
N VAL A 49 23.87 -5.18 4.48
CA VAL A 49 24.52 -6.01 5.49
C VAL A 49 24.55 -7.44 4.97
N ALA A 50 25.68 -8.13 5.08
CA ALA A 50 25.78 -9.54 4.72
C ALA A 50 26.39 -10.34 5.85
N LEU A 51 25.90 -11.57 6.02
CA LEU A 51 26.42 -12.52 6.99
C LEU A 51 26.55 -13.89 6.33
N ARG A 52 27.80 -14.41 6.25
CA ARG A 52 28.04 -15.74 5.71
C ARG A 52 27.54 -16.82 6.65
N LEU A 53 26.95 -17.85 6.09
CA LEU A 53 26.56 -19.06 6.82
C LEU A 53 27.61 -20.16 6.61
N PRO A 54 27.95 -20.91 7.65
CA PRO A 54 28.74 -22.13 7.51
C PRO A 54 28.00 -23.17 6.67
N PRO A 55 28.73 -24.00 5.91
CA PRO A 55 28.11 -25.11 5.20
C PRO A 55 27.37 -26.06 6.16
N GLY A 56 26.18 -26.52 5.73
CA GLY A 56 25.38 -27.46 6.49
C GLY A 56 24.28 -26.85 7.37
N ILE A 57 24.19 -25.53 7.49
CA ILE A 57 23.05 -24.85 8.13
C ILE A 57 21.85 -24.86 7.16
N LEU A 58 22.09 -24.42 5.93
CA LEU A 58 21.16 -24.60 4.81
C LEU A 58 21.81 -25.54 3.80
N LYS A 59 21.00 -26.42 3.18
CA LYS A 59 21.45 -27.32 2.13
C LYS A 59 20.38 -27.44 1.06
N ASN A 60 20.71 -27.01 -0.15
CA ASN A 60 19.77 -26.94 -1.26
C ASN A 60 18.48 -26.18 -0.86
N GLY A 61 18.65 -25.08 -0.14
CA GLY A 61 17.61 -24.23 0.37
C GLY A 61 16.88 -24.77 1.62
N LYS A 62 17.04 -26.02 1.99
CA LYS A 62 16.39 -26.61 3.18
C LYS A 62 17.17 -26.32 4.44
N LEU A 63 16.44 -26.09 5.50
CA LEU A 63 16.97 -25.80 6.81
C LEU A 63 17.34 -27.12 7.52
N GLU A 64 18.65 -27.37 7.68
CA GLU A 64 19.18 -28.56 8.34
C GLU A 64 19.42 -28.33 9.84
N ASP A 65 20.01 -27.17 10.21
CA ASP A 65 20.26 -26.82 11.62
C ASP A 65 19.53 -25.52 12.01
N SER A 66 18.33 -25.69 12.56
CA SER A 66 17.46 -24.60 13.00
C SER A 66 18.07 -23.77 14.15
N ALA A 67 18.82 -24.42 15.06
CA ALA A 67 19.36 -23.75 16.24
C ALA A 67 20.55 -22.83 15.85
N GLN A 68 21.45 -23.33 15.02
CA GLN A 68 22.53 -22.52 14.51
C GLN A 68 21.98 -21.39 13.63
N PHE A 69 21.02 -21.68 12.75
CA PHE A 69 20.41 -20.66 11.89
C PHE A 69 19.80 -19.52 12.72
N LEU A 70 19.06 -19.82 13.78
CA LEU A 70 18.52 -18.81 14.71
C LEU A 70 19.64 -17.94 15.31
N GLY A 71 20.77 -18.54 15.66
CA GLY A 71 21.94 -17.79 16.15
C GLY A 71 22.46 -16.76 15.13
N TYR A 72 22.51 -17.14 13.84
CA TYR A 72 22.91 -16.24 12.76
C TYR A 72 21.86 -15.16 12.49
N ILE A 73 20.58 -15.47 12.55
CA ILE A 73 19.48 -14.51 12.42
C ILE A 73 19.56 -13.45 13.54
N LYS A 74 19.73 -13.87 14.80
CA LYS A 74 19.93 -12.93 15.92
C LYS A 74 21.19 -12.07 15.77
N ARG A 75 22.28 -12.66 15.27
CA ARG A 75 23.48 -11.91 14.96
C ARG A 75 23.25 -10.87 13.87
N LEU A 76 22.56 -11.22 12.80
CA LEU A 76 22.20 -10.28 11.73
C LEU A 76 21.36 -9.12 12.29
N HIS A 77 20.35 -9.43 13.10
CA HIS A 77 19.52 -8.42 13.76
C HIS A 77 20.36 -7.44 14.60
N GLY A 78 21.27 -7.95 15.43
CA GLY A 78 22.18 -7.13 16.23
C GLY A 78 23.17 -6.29 15.40
N MET A 79 23.54 -6.72 14.20
CA MET A 79 24.36 -5.90 13.27
C MET A 79 23.57 -4.73 12.68
N ILE A 80 22.27 -4.91 12.47
CA ILE A 80 21.37 -3.88 11.89
C ILE A 80 20.94 -2.90 12.99
N LEU A 81 20.56 -3.40 14.16
CA LEU A 81 20.06 -2.63 15.30
C LEU A 81 20.88 -2.90 16.58
N PRO A 82 22.13 -2.42 16.67
CA PRO A 82 22.99 -2.70 17.82
C PRO A 82 22.48 -2.11 19.14
N ASN A 83 21.70 -1.04 19.09
CA ASN A 83 21.20 -0.32 20.26
C ASN A 83 19.71 -0.56 20.56
N GLU A 84 19.00 -1.33 19.76
CA GLU A 84 17.56 -1.57 19.87
C GLU A 84 17.25 -3.07 19.69
N PRO A 85 17.70 -3.97 20.60
CA PRO A 85 17.60 -5.41 20.40
C PRO A 85 16.16 -5.93 20.37
N ASP A 86 15.23 -5.24 21.03
CA ASP A 86 13.82 -5.64 21.14
C ASP A 86 12.93 -5.07 20.01
N LYS A 87 13.52 -4.28 19.13
CA LYS A 87 12.75 -3.66 18.03
C LYS A 87 12.63 -4.62 16.86
N GLU A 88 11.41 -4.95 16.50
CA GLU A 88 11.13 -5.79 15.34
C GLU A 88 11.46 -5.09 14.00
N LEU A 89 12.09 -5.83 13.11
CA LEU A 89 12.41 -5.41 11.75
C LEU A 89 11.43 -6.07 10.77
N ARG A 90 10.59 -5.28 10.12
CA ARG A 90 9.70 -5.77 9.07
C ARG A 90 10.47 -6.03 7.78
N ILE A 91 10.29 -7.22 7.22
CA ILE A 91 11.07 -7.66 6.08
C ILE A 91 10.23 -8.36 5.02
N THR A 92 10.58 -8.14 3.74
CA THR A 92 10.27 -9.06 2.65
C THR A 92 11.41 -10.08 2.59
N VAL A 93 11.06 -11.34 2.64
CA VAL A 93 12.01 -12.46 2.64
C VAL A 93 12.07 -13.10 1.26
N VAL A 94 13.25 -13.22 0.70
CA VAL A 94 13.47 -14.03 -0.49
C VAL A 94 13.92 -15.41 -0.06
N LEU A 95 13.07 -16.40 -0.31
CA LEU A 95 13.36 -17.81 -0.06
C LEU A 95 14.43 -18.32 -1.04
N PRO A 96 15.21 -19.34 -0.65
CA PRO A 96 16.11 -20.02 -1.57
C PRO A 96 15.35 -20.54 -2.81
N ALA A 97 15.94 -20.32 -4.00
CA ALA A 97 15.30 -20.66 -5.27
C ALA A 97 14.92 -22.16 -5.39
N ALA A 98 15.69 -23.02 -4.74
CA ALA A 98 15.46 -24.47 -4.74
C ALA A 98 14.14 -24.90 -4.08
N LEU A 99 13.55 -24.08 -3.23
CA LEU A 99 12.29 -24.37 -2.54
C LEU A 99 11.06 -23.93 -3.30
N VAL A 100 11.21 -23.08 -4.31
CA VAL A 100 10.09 -22.44 -4.99
C VAL A 100 9.91 -23.01 -6.39
N TYR A 101 8.74 -23.54 -6.65
CA TYR A 101 8.31 -23.95 -7.98
C TYR A 101 7.52 -22.81 -8.62
N THR A 102 7.73 -22.59 -9.90
CA THR A 102 7.00 -21.59 -10.68
C THR A 102 6.42 -22.20 -11.94
N GLN A 103 5.21 -21.80 -12.30
CA GLN A 103 4.56 -22.27 -13.53
C GLN A 103 3.69 -21.16 -14.12
N SER A 104 3.89 -20.87 -15.41
CA SER A 104 3.02 -19.98 -16.15
C SER A 104 1.80 -20.73 -16.68
N PHE A 105 0.61 -20.17 -16.47
CA PHE A 105 -0.66 -20.72 -16.94
C PHE A 105 -1.58 -19.59 -17.40
N ASN A 106 -2.67 -19.95 -18.05
CA ASN A 106 -3.68 -18.98 -18.47
C ASN A 106 -5.06 -19.37 -17.95
N ILE A 107 -5.89 -18.37 -17.73
CA ILE A 107 -7.30 -18.52 -17.40
C ILE A 107 -8.14 -17.66 -18.35
N PRO A 108 -9.37 -18.06 -18.69
CA PRO A 108 -10.27 -17.23 -19.46
C PRO A 108 -10.58 -15.92 -18.72
N ASN A 109 -10.89 -14.87 -19.47
CA ASN A 109 -11.34 -13.60 -18.87
C ASN A 109 -12.80 -13.76 -18.41
N VAL A 110 -12.98 -14.10 -17.14
CA VAL A 110 -14.27 -14.36 -16.49
C VAL A 110 -14.81 -13.13 -15.72
N GLY A 111 -14.16 -11.99 -15.89
CA GLY A 111 -14.46 -10.78 -15.11
C GLY A 111 -13.74 -10.74 -13.75
N ALA A 112 -13.58 -9.53 -13.23
CA ALA A 112 -12.77 -9.27 -12.02
C ALA A 112 -13.27 -10.06 -10.79
N ASP A 113 -14.58 -10.18 -10.63
CA ASP A 113 -15.19 -10.82 -9.45
C ASP A 113 -14.87 -12.32 -9.32
N LYS A 114 -14.70 -13.03 -10.47
CA LYS A 114 -14.42 -14.47 -10.51
C LYS A 114 -12.97 -14.80 -10.77
N MET A 115 -12.16 -13.82 -11.10
CA MET A 115 -10.76 -14.01 -11.50
C MET A 115 -9.95 -14.66 -10.37
N LYS A 116 -10.10 -14.19 -9.13
CA LYS A 116 -9.37 -14.73 -7.97
C LYS A 116 -9.69 -16.20 -7.75
N GLU A 117 -10.96 -16.55 -7.69
CA GLU A 117 -11.42 -17.92 -7.49
C GLU A 117 -10.95 -18.86 -8.62
N THR A 118 -11.05 -18.40 -9.88
CA THR A 118 -10.59 -19.15 -11.04
C THR A 118 -9.06 -19.37 -11.00
N ALA A 119 -8.29 -18.36 -10.62
CA ALA A 119 -6.85 -18.46 -10.47
C ALA A 119 -6.47 -19.44 -9.35
N GLU A 120 -7.12 -19.39 -8.20
CA GLU A 120 -6.90 -20.30 -7.07
C GLU A 120 -7.20 -21.75 -7.42
N LEU A 121 -8.32 -22.02 -8.09
CA LEU A 121 -8.67 -23.37 -8.55
C LEU A 121 -7.62 -23.92 -9.54
N ASN A 122 -7.18 -23.11 -10.50
CA ASN A 122 -6.14 -23.51 -11.44
C ASN A 122 -4.80 -23.76 -10.72
N LEU A 123 -4.40 -22.90 -9.76
CA LEU A 123 -3.20 -23.12 -8.96
C LEU A 123 -3.24 -24.47 -8.24
N GLN A 124 -4.38 -24.85 -7.64
CA GLN A 124 -4.54 -26.15 -6.98
C GLN A 124 -4.36 -27.30 -7.95
N MET A 125 -4.86 -27.17 -9.19
CA MET A 125 -4.77 -28.22 -10.21
C MET A 125 -3.35 -28.41 -10.75
N ILE A 126 -2.58 -27.31 -10.89
CA ILE A 126 -1.23 -27.37 -11.48
C ILE A 126 -0.12 -27.48 -10.43
N SER A 127 -0.46 -27.45 -9.15
CA SER A 127 0.51 -27.48 -8.05
C SER A 127 1.34 -28.77 -8.07
N PRO A 128 2.69 -28.66 -8.05
CA PRO A 128 3.56 -29.84 -7.92
C PRO A 128 3.58 -30.37 -6.48
N ILE A 129 3.01 -29.65 -5.54
CA ILE A 129 2.90 -29.99 -4.11
C ILE A 129 1.42 -30.22 -3.81
N PRO A 130 1.04 -31.23 -3.00
CA PRO A 130 -0.36 -31.39 -2.60
C PRO A 130 -0.94 -30.07 -2.05
N PRO A 131 -2.10 -29.59 -2.54
CA PRO A 131 -2.63 -28.26 -2.19
C PRO A 131 -2.75 -27.99 -0.70
N ALA A 132 -3.03 -29.01 0.11
CA ALA A 132 -3.09 -28.89 1.57
C ALA A 132 -1.74 -28.52 2.20
N ASN A 133 -0.63 -28.90 1.57
CA ASN A 133 0.73 -28.72 2.05
C ASN A 133 1.47 -27.57 1.31
N ALA A 134 0.82 -26.88 0.38
CA ALA A 134 1.42 -25.80 -0.39
C ALA A 134 0.91 -24.43 0.03
N ASN A 135 1.83 -23.47 0.17
CA ASN A 135 1.50 -22.08 0.01
C ASN A 135 1.60 -21.76 -1.48
N MET A 136 0.54 -21.20 -2.02
CA MET A 136 0.39 -20.91 -3.45
C MET A 136 0.00 -19.45 -3.64
N SER A 137 0.55 -18.84 -4.67
CA SER A 137 0.20 -17.47 -5.04
C SER A 137 0.37 -17.29 -6.53
N ALA A 138 -0.39 -16.41 -7.15
CA ALA A 138 -0.23 -16.07 -8.56
C ALA A 138 -0.21 -14.54 -8.75
N GLN A 139 0.43 -14.12 -9.85
CA GLN A 139 0.32 -12.75 -10.33
C GLN A 139 -0.02 -12.70 -11.81
N ILE A 140 -0.74 -11.68 -12.22
CA ILE A 140 -1.06 -11.41 -13.62
C ILE A 140 0.19 -10.89 -14.32
N ILE A 141 0.64 -11.61 -15.33
CA ILE A 141 1.79 -11.25 -16.16
C ILE A 141 1.37 -10.69 -17.52
N GLY A 142 0.21 -11.09 -18.05
CA GLY A 142 -0.35 -10.59 -19.30
C GLY A 142 -1.88 -10.59 -19.28
N GLU A 143 -2.46 -9.75 -20.10
CA GLU A 143 -3.90 -9.62 -20.27
C GLU A 143 -4.24 -9.45 -21.75
N THR A 144 -5.20 -10.22 -22.20
CA THR A 144 -5.81 -10.09 -23.53
C THR A 144 -7.33 -10.04 -23.37
N PRO A 145 -8.10 -9.65 -24.39
CA PRO A 145 -9.56 -9.60 -24.29
C PRO A 145 -10.18 -10.93 -23.83
N ASP A 146 -9.57 -12.08 -24.19
CA ASP A 146 -10.13 -13.41 -23.99
C ASP A 146 -9.55 -14.14 -22.77
N ARG A 147 -8.37 -13.73 -22.29
CA ARG A 147 -7.64 -14.46 -21.24
C ARG A 147 -6.69 -13.59 -20.43
N TYR A 148 -6.40 -14.06 -19.22
CA TYR A 148 -5.28 -13.62 -18.40
C TYR A 148 -4.15 -14.66 -18.46
N ASP A 149 -2.91 -14.19 -18.64
CA ASP A 149 -1.71 -15.00 -18.44
C ASP A 149 -1.20 -14.75 -17.01
N LEU A 150 -0.97 -15.82 -16.26
CA LEU A 150 -0.56 -15.75 -14.85
C LEU A 150 0.73 -16.52 -14.64
N LEU A 151 1.52 -16.05 -13.67
CA LEU A 151 2.64 -16.77 -13.09
C LEU A 151 2.21 -17.30 -11.71
N GLY A 152 2.10 -18.60 -11.57
CA GLY A 152 1.91 -19.29 -10.30
C GLY A 152 3.25 -19.59 -9.64
N ALA A 153 3.28 -19.49 -8.32
CA ALA A 153 4.42 -19.87 -7.49
C ALA A 153 3.95 -20.72 -6.32
N PHE A 154 4.76 -21.70 -5.94
CA PHE A 154 4.42 -22.73 -4.96
C PHE A 154 5.62 -22.98 -4.04
N VAL A 155 5.37 -23.13 -2.74
CA VAL A 155 6.37 -23.55 -1.76
C VAL A 155 5.73 -24.48 -0.74
N ASP A 156 6.50 -25.43 -0.21
CA ASP A 156 6.03 -26.28 0.89
C ASP A 156 5.73 -25.43 2.13
N LYS A 157 4.55 -25.66 2.73
CA LYS A 157 4.03 -24.89 3.86
C LYS A 157 4.90 -25.05 5.11
N ASN A 158 5.47 -26.25 5.31
CA ASN A 158 6.32 -26.50 6.47
C ASN A 158 7.68 -25.80 6.28
N ASP A 159 8.26 -25.82 5.06
CA ASP A 159 9.53 -25.16 4.81
C ASP A 159 9.39 -23.63 4.99
N ALA A 160 8.37 -23.01 4.40
CA ALA A 160 8.08 -21.59 4.58
C ALA A 160 7.77 -21.23 6.05
N GLY A 161 6.99 -22.08 6.74
CA GLY A 161 6.65 -21.92 8.15
C GLY A 161 7.87 -21.96 9.07
N ARG A 162 8.78 -22.92 8.86
CA ARG A 162 10.03 -23.01 9.64
C ARG A 162 10.90 -21.77 9.51
N PHE A 163 11.06 -21.22 8.30
CA PHE A 163 11.77 -19.95 8.11
C PHE A 163 11.07 -18.81 8.81
N ARG A 164 9.75 -18.70 8.67
CA ARG A 164 8.96 -17.65 9.35
C ARG A 164 9.19 -17.69 10.86
N ASP A 165 9.02 -18.85 11.46
CA ASP A 165 9.07 -19.01 12.92
C ASP A 165 10.45 -18.67 13.48
N ILE A 166 11.53 -19.03 12.77
CA ILE A 166 12.90 -18.68 13.19
C ILE A 166 13.18 -17.19 13.00
N LEU A 167 12.71 -16.59 11.92
CA LEU A 167 12.87 -15.17 11.69
C LEU A 167 12.16 -14.35 12.78
N VAL A 168 10.94 -14.74 13.15
CA VAL A 168 10.19 -14.11 14.24
C VAL A 168 10.94 -14.24 15.58
N GLN A 169 11.45 -15.44 15.91
CA GLN A 169 12.27 -15.65 17.11
C GLN A 169 13.57 -14.85 17.09
N GLY A 170 14.04 -14.48 15.94
CA GLY A 170 15.26 -13.68 15.73
C GLY A 170 15.06 -12.18 15.70
N GLY A 171 13.82 -11.67 15.94
CA GLY A 171 13.51 -10.24 15.98
C GLY A 171 13.08 -9.65 14.64
N PHE A 172 12.79 -10.49 13.64
CA PHE A 172 12.26 -10.06 12.35
C PHE A 172 10.76 -10.32 12.26
N SER A 173 10.05 -9.45 11.56
CA SER A 173 8.62 -9.60 11.23
C SER A 173 8.47 -9.76 9.72
N PRO A 174 8.46 -11.00 9.19
CA PRO A 174 8.24 -11.24 7.77
C PRO A 174 6.86 -10.74 7.34
N VAL A 175 6.83 -9.92 6.29
CA VAL A 175 5.58 -9.38 5.72
C VAL A 175 5.24 -10.04 4.39
N ALA A 176 6.22 -10.57 3.69
CA ALA A 176 6.04 -11.34 2.48
C ALA A 176 7.17 -12.33 2.28
N PHE A 177 6.85 -13.45 1.62
CA PHE A 177 7.83 -14.38 1.07
C PHE A 177 7.77 -14.36 -0.45
N GLU A 178 8.93 -14.25 -1.08
CA GLU A 178 9.07 -14.30 -2.54
C GLU A 178 10.32 -15.10 -2.93
N PHE A 179 10.69 -15.09 -4.19
CA PHE A 179 11.82 -15.87 -4.73
C PHE A 179 12.73 -14.98 -5.59
N PRO A 180 14.00 -15.38 -5.81
CA PRO A 180 15.02 -14.52 -6.40
C PRO A 180 14.67 -13.92 -7.75
N ALA A 181 14.05 -14.69 -8.64
CA ALA A 181 13.71 -14.21 -9.98
C ALA A 181 12.69 -13.07 -9.96
N LEU A 182 11.72 -13.10 -9.02
CA LEU A 182 10.74 -12.04 -8.87
C LEU A 182 11.38 -10.75 -8.33
N ALA A 183 12.23 -10.89 -7.31
CA ALA A 183 12.98 -9.77 -6.75
C ALA A 183 13.91 -9.11 -7.79
N LEU A 184 14.66 -9.91 -8.55
CA LEU A 184 15.52 -9.41 -9.64
C LEU A 184 14.72 -8.73 -10.75
N THR A 185 13.57 -9.29 -11.12
CA THR A 185 12.69 -8.65 -12.12
C THR A 185 12.33 -7.25 -11.71
N ARG A 186 12.00 -7.04 -10.44
CA ARG A 186 11.66 -5.71 -9.89
C ARG A 186 12.83 -4.75 -9.98
N VAL A 187 14.05 -5.20 -9.63
CA VAL A 187 15.27 -4.39 -9.77
C VAL A 187 15.50 -3.99 -11.22
N ILE A 188 15.44 -4.92 -12.15
CA ILE A 188 15.67 -4.67 -13.58
C ILE A 188 14.63 -3.68 -14.12
N SER A 189 13.35 -3.92 -13.84
CA SER A 189 12.25 -3.10 -14.34
C SER A 189 12.28 -1.66 -13.83
N GLN A 190 12.82 -1.43 -12.62
CA GLN A 190 12.97 -0.09 -12.06
C GLN A 190 14.27 0.61 -12.48
N SER A 191 15.30 -0.15 -12.83
CA SER A 191 16.63 0.40 -13.12
C SER A 191 16.91 0.59 -14.61
N VAL A 192 16.24 -0.19 -15.46
CA VAL A 192 16.50 -0.21 -16.91
C VAL A 192 15.19 -0.05 -17.67
N LYS A 193 15.19 0.81 -18.70
CA LYS A 193 14.08 0.85 -19.64
C LYS A 193 14.13 -0.41 -20.52
N LEU A 194 13.23 -1.33 -20.25
CA LEU A 194 13.06 -2.53 -21.07
C LEU A 194 12.28 -2.15 -22.34
N ASN A 195 12.76 -2.65 -23.49
CA ASN A 195 11.95 -2.63 -24.71
C ASN A 195 10.79 -3.64 -24.54
N GLN A 196 9.76 -3.53 -25.38
CA GLN A 196 8.62 -4.47 -25.38
C GLN A 196 9.01 -5.90 -25.73
N ASP A 197 10.24 -6.13 -26.19
CA ASP A 197 10.75 -7.44 -26.54
C ASP A 197 11.05 -8.28 -25.30
N SER A 198 10.94 -9.60 -25.45
CA SER A 198 11.33 -10.55 -24.41
C SER A 198 12.85 -10.44 -24.13
N THR A 199 13.21 -10.44 -22.86
CA THR A 199 14.58 -10.28 -22.38
C THR A 199 14.96 -11.47 -21.51
N LEU A 200 16.14 -12.06 -21.76
CA LEU A 200 16.70 -13.12 -20.93
C LEU A 200 17.50 -12.51 -19.77
N VAL A 201 17.41 -13.10 -18.58
CA VAL A 201 18.32 -12.79 -17.46
C VAL A 201 19.01 -14.07 -17.02
N ALA A 202 20.34 -14.06 -17.10
CA ALA A 202 21.17 -15.13 -16.54
C ALA A 202 21.66 -14.69 -15.15
N HIS A 203 21.15 -15.34 -14.11
CA HIS A 203 21.52 -15.08 -12.73
C HIS A 203 22.29 -16.25 -12.14
N VAL A 204 23.53 -16.03 -11.82
CA VAL A 204 24.43 -16.98 -11.15
C VAL A 204 24.55 -16.54 -9.67
N SER A 205 24.12 -17.41 -8.77
CA SER A 205 24.20 -17.22 -7.32
C SER A 205 25.06 -18.31 -6.66
N SER A 206 25.24 -18.23 -5.36
CA SER A 206 25.87 -19.30 -4.55
C SER A 206 25.09 -20.61 -4.64
N ASP A 207 23.78 -20.57 -4.84
CA ASP A 207 22.88 -21.73 -4.76
C ASP A 207 22.74 -22.44 -6.11
N GLY A 208 22.90 -21.70 -7.22
CA GLY A 208 22.67 -22.24 -8.55
C GLY A 208 22.62 -21.20 -9.67
N LEU A 209 22.17 -21.67 -10.79
CA LEU A 209 21.90 -20.90 -12.00
C LEU A 209 20.41 -20.73 -12.20
N SER A 210 19.95 -19.48 -12.31
CA SER A 210 18.58 -19.14 -12.73
C SER A 210 18.61 -18.52 -14.12
N ILE A 211 17.77 -19.03 -15.02
CA ILE A 211 17.51 -18.42 -16.32
C ILE A 211 16.07 -17.91 -16.32
N ILE A 212 15.94 -16.62 -16.57
CA ILE A 212 14.69 -15.90 -16.40
C ILE A 212 14.29 -15.27 -17.73
N ILE A 213 13.01 -15.29 -18.07
CA ILE A 213 12.45 -14.54 -19.20
C ILE A 213 11.57 -13.42 -18.66
N LEU A 214 11.92 -12.21 -19.03
CA LEU A 214 11.13 -11.02 -18.78
C LEU A 214 10.40 -10.58 -20.05
N ARG A 215 9.18 -10.10 -19.91
CA ARG A 215 8.42 -9.43 -20.96
C ARG A 215 7.64 -8.27 -20.35
N ASP A 216 7.70 -7.09 -20.97
CA ASP A 216 7.05 -5.88 -20.48
C ASP A 216 7.38 -5.57 -19.00
N GLY A 217 8.59 -5.89 -18.58
CA GLY A 217 9.04 -5.71 -17.20
C GLY A 217 8.48 -6.70 -16.20
N LYS A 218 7.76 -7.72 -16.63
CA LYS A 218 7.17 -8.77 -15.78
C LYS A 218 7.90 -10.10 -15.96
N LEU A 219 7.88 -10.91 -14.91
CA LEU A 219 8.45 -12.24 -14.89
C LEU A 219 7.51 -13.22 -15.62
N TYR A 220 7.88 -13.67 -16.80
CA TYR A 220 7.10 -14.64 -17.57
C TYR A 220 7.50 -16.09 -17.33
N PHE A 221 8.78 -16.32 -17.11
CA PHE A 221 9.30 -17.66 -16.88
C PHE A 221 10.56 -17.59 -16.02
N ASN A 222 10.72 -18.58 -15.15
CA ASN A 222 11.91 -18.78 -14.32
C ASN A 222 12.26 -20.25 -14.30
N TYR A 223 13.51 -20.56 -14.57
CA TYR A 223 14.08 -21.87 -14.43
C TYR A 223 15.29 -21.81 -13.51
N PHE A 224 15.34 -22.67 -12.53
CA PHE A 224 16.45 -22.74 -11.56
C PHE A 224 17.08 -24.12 -11.57
N ARG A 225 18.42 -24.16 -11.58
CA ARG A 225 19.25 -25.36 -11.43
C ARG A 225 20.22 -25.19 -10.29
N SER A 226 20.16 -26.03 -9.26
CA SER A 226 21.07 -25.93 -8.12
C SER A 226 22.46 -26.50 -8.48
N TRP A 227 23.50 -25.87 -7.94
CA TRP A 227 24.87 -26.40 -8.09
C TRP A 227 25.01 -27.81 -7.54
N GLN A 228 24.30 -28.12 -6.45
CA GLN A 228 24.30 -29.45 -5.89
C GLN A 228 23.78 -30.51 -6.88
N SER A 229 22.75 -30.20 -7.67
CA SER A 229 22.23 -31.12 -8.70
C SER A 229 23.19 -31.30 -9.87
N ILE A 230 24.03 -30.31 -10.16
CA ILE A 230 25.05 -30.36 -11.22
C ILE A 230 26.30 -31.07 -10.71
N GLN A 231 26.69 -30.79 -9.49
CA GLN A 231 27.90 -31.31 -8.87
C GLN A 231 27.79 -32.80 -8.58
N GLY A 232 26.60 -33.32 -8.25
CA GLY A 232 26.40 -34.70 -7.84
C GLY A 232 27.28 -35.08 -6.65
N GLU A 233 28.10 -36.13 -6.80
CA GLU A 233 29.05 -36.59 -5.78
C GLU A 233 30.41 -35.88 -5.84
N ALA A 234 30.67 -35.05 -6.86
CA ALA A 234 31.92 -34.32 -7.00
C ALA A 234 32.04 -33.21 -5.94
N ARG A 235 33.28 -32.92 -5.50
CA ARG A 235 33.50 -31.83 -4.50
C ARG A 235 33.54 -30.45 -5.11
N THR A 236 33.80 -30.34 -6.41
CA THR A 236 33.94 -29.07 -7.15
C THR A 236 33.36 -29.21 -8.54
N ILE A 237 32.84 -28.14 -9.09
CA ILE A 237 32.43 -28.06 -10.49
C ILE A 237 33.63 -27.55 -11.29
N SER A 238 34.05 -28.31 -12.31
CA SER A 238 35.11 -27.85 -13.21
C SER A 238 34.60 -26.73 -14.10
N ARG A 239 35.50 -25.90 -14.60
CA ARG A 239 35.14 -24.80 -15.50
C ARG A 239 34.40 -25.27 -16.74
N SER A 240 34.85 -26.36 -17.35
CA SER A 240 34.21 -26.92 -18.53
C SER A 240 32.79 -27.42 -18.29
N VAL A 241 32.53 -28.00 -17.11
CA VAL A 241 31.18 -28.41 -16.69
C VAL A 241 30.31 -27.21 -16.44
N PHE A 242 30.83 -26.17 -15.74
CA PHE A 242 30.11 -24.93 -15.52
C PHE A 242 29.69 -24.27 -16.84
N ASP A 243 30.63 -24.08 -17.76
CA ASP A 243 30.36 -23.46 -19.07
C ASP A 243 29.33 -24.25 -19.88
N ALA A 244 29.46 -25.60 -19.91
CA ALA A 244 28.52 -26.50 -20.60
C ALA A 244 27.11 -26.41 -20.01
N GLU A 245 26.98 -26.43 -18.67
CA GLU A 245 25.67 -26.32 -18.01
C GLU A 245 25.00 -24.95 -18.25
N VAL A 246 25.75 -23.85 -18.20
CA VAL A 246 25.22 -22.53 -18.55
C VAL A 246 24.67 -22.52 -19.98
N ILE A 247 25.44 -23.05 -20.93
CA ILE A 247 25.01 -23.12 -22.35
C ILE A 247 23.76 -23.99 -22.50
N ASP A 248 23.73 -25.18 -21.88
CA ASP A 248 22.62 -26.11 -22.02
C ASP A 248 21.34 -25.60 -21.37
N GLU A 249 21.43 -25.00 -20.18
CA GLU A 249 20.25 -24.49 -19.52
C GLU A 249 19.70 -23.23 -20.23
N VAL A 250 20.56 -22.34 -20.71
CA VAL A 250 20.12 -21.20 -21.55
C VAL A 250 19.47 -21.69 -22.83
N ARG A 251 20.03 -22.69 -23.50
CA ARG A 251 19.44 -23.28 -24.72
C ARG A 251 18.05 -23.86 -24.46
N LYS A 252 17.88 -24.60 -23.37
CA LYS A 252 16.57 -25.14 -22.97
C LYS A 252 15.55 -24.05 -22.80
N VAL A 253 15.91 -22.95 -22.09
CA VAL A 253 14.99 -21.84 -21.84
C VAL A 253 14.67 -21.06 -23.11
N ILE A 254 15.64 -20.79 -23.97
CA ILE A 254 15.39 -20.16 -25.28
C ILE A 254 14.44 -21.03 -26.13
N ASN A 255 14.69 -22.34 -26.23
CA ASN A 255 13.83 -23.24 -26.96
C ASN A 255 12.41 -23.27 -26.36
N PHE A 256 12.29 -23.27 -25.05
CA PHE A 256 11.00 -23.16 -24.37
C PHE A 256 10.30 -21.86 -24.72
N SER A 257 11.01 -20.73 -24.68
CA SER A 257 10.45 -19.39 -25.00
C SER A 257 9.91 -19.36 -26.44
N VAL A 258 10.70 -19.88 -27.40
CA VAL A 258 10.27 -19.97 -28.80
C VAL A 258 9.05 -20.87 -28.96
N SER A 259 9.04 -22.05 -28.33
CA SER A 259 7.93 -23.01 -28.47
C SER A 259 6.65 -22.52 -27.77
N ARG A 260 6.75 -21.91 -26.63
CA ARG A 260 5.58 -21.52 -25.78
C ARG A 260 5.07 -20.13 -26.07
N PHE A 261 5.98 -19.18 -26.27
CA PHE A 261 5.65 -17.77 -26.44
C PHE A 261 5.83 -17.28 -27.87
N HIS A 262 6.39 -18.11 -28.75
CA HIS A 262 6.73 -17.80 -30.18
C HIS A 262 7.66 -16.59 -30.29
N GLU A 263 8.51 -16.37 -29.27
CA GLU A 263 9.41 -15.23 -29.18
C GLU A 263 10.83 -15.70 -28.83
N THR A 264 11.81 -15.10 -29.52
CA THR A 264 13.23 -15.24 -29.17
C THR A 264 13.62 -14.02 -28.35
N PRO A 265 14.33 -14.18 -27.21
CA PRO A 265 14.82 -13.03 -26.46
C PRO A 265 15.66 -12.09 -27.31
N GLY A 266 15.38 -10.78 -27.29
CA GLY A 266 16.10 -9.77 -28.08
C GLY A 266 17.45 -9.37 -27.46
N GLY A 267 17.71 -9.76 -26.21
CA GLY A 267 18.94 -9.49 -25.48
C GLY A 267 18.98 -10.20 -24.14
N ALA A 268 20.10 -10.06 -23.44
CA ALA A 268 20.28 -10.67 -22.13
C ALA A 268 20.92 -9.72 -21.12
N PHE A 269 20.43 -9.76 -19.87
CA PHE A 269 21.14 -9.22 -18.71
C PHE A 269 21.85 -10.35 -17.96
N VAL A 270 23.04 -10.03 -17.45
CA VAL A 270 23.82 -10.97 -16.65
C VAL A 270 23.98 -10.42 -15.23
N VAL A 271 23.60 -11.23 -14.25
CA VAL A 271 23.84 -11.01 -12.83
C VAL A 271 24.60 -12.21 -12.29
N ALA A 272 25.92 -12.14 -12.30
CA ALA A 272 26.79 -13.26 -11.98
C ALA A 272 28.03 -12.76 -11.21
N PRO A 273 27.90 -12.41 -9.90
CA PRO A 273 28.98 -11.78 -9.14
C PRO A 273 30.35 -12.46 -9.32
N GLY A 274 31.27 -11.76 -9.99
CA GLY A 274 32.62 -12.24 -10.30
C GLY A 274 32.74 -13.13 -11.55
N PHE A 275 31.64 -13.40 -12.27
CA PHE A 275 31.59 -14.20 -13.50
C PHE A 275 30.89 -13.50 -14.67
N GLU A 276 30.62 -12.19 -14.53
CA GLU A 276 29.81 -11.44 -15.50
C GLU A 276 30.38 -11.51 -16.92
N SER A 277 31.68 -11.23 -17.06
CA SER A 277 32.36 -11.22 -18.38
C SER A 277 32.34 -12.59 -19.04
N GLU A 278 32.50 -13.65 -18.26
CA GLU A 278 32.49 -15.03 -18.73
C GLU A 278 31.10 -15.41 -19.24
N ILE A 279 30.05 -15.15 -18.47
CA ILE A 279 28.67 -15.47 -18.87
C ILE A 279 28.28 -14.65 -20.11
N VAL A 280 28.63 -13.36 -20.15
CA VAL A 280 28.42 -12.52 -21.34
C VAL A 280 29.06 -13.19 -22.58
N GLY A 281 30.34 -13.55 -22.47
CA GLY A 281 31.04 -14.19 -23.57
C GLY A 281 30.43 -15.54 -24.00
N LEU A 282 29.94 -16.35 -23.05
CA LEU A 282 29.22 -17.58 -23.35
C LEU A 282 27.91 -17.32 -24.10
N LEU A 283 27.12 -16.33 -23.68
CA LEU A 283 25.85 -16.02 -24.32
C LEU A 283 26.03 -15.46 -25.72
N GLU A 284 26.97 -14.51 -25.91
CA GLU A 284 27.24 -13.91 -27.22
C GLU A 284 27.79 -14.92 -28.21
N LYS A 285 28.71 -15.76 -27.78
CA LYS A 285 29.36 -16.79 -28.66
C LYS A 285 28.39 -17.88 -29.09
N ASN A 286 27.49 -18.35 -28.22
CA ASN A 286 26.70 -19.56 -28.46
C ASN A 286 25.27 -19.27 -28.93
N PHE A 287 24.74 -18.08 -28.65
CA PHE A 287 23.33 -17.75 -28.94
C PHE A 287 23.14 -16.50 -29.80
N SER A 288 24.22 -15.80 -30.16
CA SER A 288 24.16 -14.50 -30.85
C SER A 288 23.28 -13.48 -30.14
N LEU A 289 23.15 -13.61 -28.82
CA LEU A 289 22.39 -12.71 -27.97
C LEU A 289 23.31 -11.58 -27.51
N ARG A 290 22.89 -10.33 -27.71
CA ARG A 290 23.57 -9.21 -27.08
C ARG A 290 23.38 -9.30 -25.57
N ALA A 291 24.44 -9.62 -24.84
CA ALA A 291 24.43 -9.76 -23.40
C ALA A 291 25.19 -8.61 -22.74
N VAL A 292 24.63 -8.07 -21.66
CA VAL A 292 25.27 -7.01 -20.88
C VAL A 292 25.16 -7.31 -19.38
N PRO A 293 26.22 -7.03 -18.59
CA PRO A 293 26.09 -7.15 -17.14
C PRO A 293 25.11 -6.10 -16.61
N LEU A 294 24.29 -6.49 -15.63
CA LEU A 294 23.48 -5.55 -14.89
C LEU A 294 24.37 -4.81 -13.89
N VAL A 295 24.54 -3.51 -14.07
CA VAL A 295 25.37 -2.67 -13.20
C VAL A 295 24.51 -1.60 -12.56
N LEU A 296 24.48 -1.56 -11.23
CA LEU A 296 23.89 -0.48 -10.42
C LEU A 296 25.02 0.23 -9.67
N ASN A 297 25.07 1.56 -9.78
CA ASN A 297 26.22 2.35 -9.34
C ASN A 297 26.48 2.33 -7.82
N ASP A 298 25.44 2.09 -7.01
CA ASP A 298 25.52 2.27 -5.56
C ASP A 298 25.46 0.96 -4.76
N ILE A 299 25.41 -0.21 -5.43
CA ILE A 299 25.20 -1.49 -4.75
C ILE A 299 25.86 -2.65 -5.50
N SER A 300 26.49 -3.56 -4.77
CA SER A 300 27.12 -4.76 -5.36
C SER A 300 26.05 -5.74 -5.88
N PRO A 301 26.32 -6.45 -7.01
CA PRO A 301 25.40 -7.45 -7.58
C PRO A 301 24.95 -8.56 -6.61
N VAL A 302 25.74 -8.86 -5.60
CA VAL A 302 25.38 -9.84 -4.52
C VAL A 302 24.09 -9.43 -3.80
N PHE A 303 23.80 -8.13 -3.70
CA PHE A 303 22.65 -7.62 -2.98
C PHE A 303 21.43 -7.34 -3.87
N TYR A 304 21.49 -7.57 -5.18
CA TYR A 304 20.39 -7.21 -6.08
C TYR A 304 19.08 -7.92 -5.74
N VAL A 305 19.14 -9.15 -5.32
CA VAL A 305 17.94 -9.91 -4.91
C VAL A 305 17.35 -9.32 -3.63
N ALA A 306 18.16 -9.06 -2.60
CA ALA A 306 17.70 -8.42 -1.38
C ALA A 306 17.23 -6.97 -1.61
N LEU A 307 17.87 -6.24 -2.56
CA LEU A 307 17.40 -4.93 -3.00
C LEU A 307 16.00 -5.01 -3.61
N GLY A 308 15.75 -5.99 -4.48
CA GLY A 308 14.44 -6.21 -5.07
C GLY A 308 13.35 -6.48 -4.03
N ALA A 309 13.68 -7.23 -2.98
CA ALA A 309 12.80 -7.44 -1.84
C ALA A 309 12.51 -6.14 -1.07
N ALA A 310 13.54 -5.32 -0.82
CA ALA A 310 13.38 -4.02 -0.16
C ALA A 310 12.55 -3.02 -1.01
N LEU A 311 12.70 -3.04 -2.34
CA LEU A 311 11.92 -2.23 -3.26
C LEU A 311 10.43 -2.60 -3.24
N ARG A 312 10.08 -3.87 -3.00
CA ARG A 312 8.69 -4.29 -2.78
C ARG A 312 8.05 -3.50 -1.65
N GLY A 313 8.77 -3.30 -0.54
CA GLY A 313 8.28 -2.52 0.60
C GLY A 313 7.91 -1.07 0.29
N LYS A 314 8.49 -0.50 -0.77
CA LYS A 314 8.18 0.88 -1.20
C LYS A 314 6.94 0.99 -2.07
N THR A 315 6.61 -0.02 -2.86
CA THR A 315 5.66 0.10 -3.98
C THR A 315 4.39 -0.73 -3.86
N GLU A 316 4.42 -1.90 -3.23
CA GLU A 316 3.42 -2.93 -3.49
C GLU A 316 2.56 -3.36 -2.29
N PHE A 317 2.62 -2.65 -1.13
CA PHE A 317 1.80 -2.99 0.04
C PHE A 317 0.42 -2.33 -0.01
N GLY A 318 -0.62 -3.16 -0.09
CA GLY A 318 -2.03 -2.73 -0.05
C GLY A 318 -2.79 -2.83 -1.36
N GLU A 319 -2.19 -3.37 -2.42
CA GLU A 319 -2.89 -3.65 -3.68
C GLU A 319 -3.37 -5.11 -3.78
N ASP A 320 -4.35 -5.35 -4.66
CA ASP A 320 -5.04 -6.64 -4.84
C ASP A 320 -4.11 -7.85 -4.83
N GLU A 321 -4.47 -8.90 -4.10
CA GLU A 321 -3.70 -10.14 -3.88
C GLU A 321 -3.23 -10.86 -5.16
N ILE A 322 -3.86 -10.59 -6.33
CA ILE A 322 -3.50 -11.21 -7.62
C ILE A 322 -2.46 -10.37 -8.39
N LYS A 323 -2.06 -9.21 -7.87
CA LYS A 323 -1.05 -8.37 -8.54
C LYS A 323 0.38 -8.69 -8.14
N VAL A 324 0.59 -9.35 -7.01
CA VAL A 324 1.92 -9.61 -6.47
C VAL A 324 1.98 -10.97 -5.75
N VAL A 325 2.93 -11.82 -6.15
CA VAL A 325 3.16 -13.11 -5.48
C VAL A 325 3.56 -12.93 -4.02
N ASN A 326 2.88 -13.64 -3.10
CA ASN A 326 3.27 -13.79 -1.72
C ASN A 326 3.13 -15.25 -1.27
N LEU A 327 4.25 -15.89 -0.99
CA LEU A 327 4.33 -17.29 -0.56
C LEU A 327 4.23 -17.48 0.96
N GLY A 328 3.96 -16.42 1.71
CA GLY A 328 3.84 -16.47 3.17
C GLY A 328 2.54 -17.07 3.70
N GLY A 329 1.56 -17.29 2.81
CA GLY A 329 0.23 -17.81 3.16
C GLY A 329 -0.70 -16.71 3.72
N ASP A 330 -1.98 -17.08 3.87
CA ASP A 330 -3.06 -16.15 4.25
C ASP A 330 -2.86 -15.50 5.63
N ASP A 331 -2.20 -16.21 6.53
CA ASP A 331 -1.96 -15.70 7.90
C ASP A 331 -1.03 -14.49 7.91
N LEU A 332 -0.01 -14.46 7.03
CA LEU A 332 0.86 -13.30 6.90
C LEU A 332 0.14 -12.10 6.32
N VAL A 333 -0.70 -12.30 5.31
CA VAL A 333 -1.48 -11.22 4.69
C VAL A 333 -2.44 -10.58 5.70
N LYS A 334 -3.14 -11.40 6.51
CA LYS A 334 -4.04 -10.91 7.57
C LYS A 334 -3.29 -10.13 8.66
N ASN A 335 -2.12 -10.61 9.07
CA ASN A 335 -1.31 -9.94 10.09
C ASN A 335 -0.84 -8.56 9.63
N ILE A 336 -0.43 -8.43 8.37
CA ILE A 336 -0.03 -7.13 7.80
C ILE A 336 -1.19 -6.13 7.84
N HIS A 337 -2.38 -6.56 7.45
CA HIS A 337 -3.56 -5.69 7.46
C HIS A 337 -3.90 -5.22 8.86
N ASN A 338 -3.87 -6.13 9.84
CA ASN A 338 -4.09 -5.80 11.25
C ASN A 338 -3.01 -4.83 11.78
N ASP A 339 -1.75 -5.05 11.44
CA ASP A 339 -0.64 -4.18 11.84
C ASP A 339 -0.74 -2.78 11.22
N GLN A 340 -1.20 -2.67 9.97
CA GLN A 340 -1.46 -1.37 9.34
C GLN A 340 -2.56 -0.61 10.06
N ILE A 341 -3.65 -1.29 10.45
CA ILE A 341 -4.74 -0.70 11.23
C ILE A 341 -4.24 -0.24 12.61
N LEU A 342 -3.47 -1.06 13.31
CA LEU A 342 -2.92 -0.73 14.63
C LEU A 342 -1.95 0.46 14.56
N ASN A 343 -1.09 0.53 13.54
CA ASN A 343 -0.20 1.67 13.30
C ASN A 343 -0.98 2.94 12.99
N PHE A 344 -2.00 2.85 12.14
CA PHE A 344 -2.89 3.97 11.84
C PHE A 344 -3.54 4.49 13.12
N LEU A 345 -4.13 3.61 13.93
CA LEU A 345 -4.75 3.98 15.21
C LEU A 345 -3.73 4.59 16.20
N SER A 346 -2.50 4.07 16.24
CA SER A 346 -1.42 4.60 17.09
C SER A 346 -1.03 6.03 16.69
N ILE A 347 -0.91 6.30 15.39
CA ILE A 347 -0.60 7.65 14.87
C ILE A 347 -1.75 8.61 15.21
N TRP A 348 -2.98 8.21 14.96
CA TRP A 348 -4.16 9.03 15.27
C TRP A 348 -4.27 9.31 16.77
N ARG A 349 -4.00 8.32 17.62
CA ARG A 349 -3.93 8.53 19.08
C ARG A 349 -2.91 9.59 19.43
N GLY A 350 -1.71 9.56 18.84
CA GLY A 350 -0.66 10.56 19.08
C GLY A 350 -1.06 11.96 18.62
N ILE A 351 -1.65 12.09 17.43
CA ILE A 351 -2.14 13.36 16.89
C ILE A 351 -3.26 13.92 17.79
N THR A 352 -4.21 13.09 18.18
CA THR A 352 -5.34 13.50 19.04
C THR A 352 -4.84 14.03 20.36
N VAL A 353 -3.95 13.32 21.05
CA VAL A 353 -3.33 13.77 22.31
C VAL A 353 -2.57 15.08 22.11
N GLY A 354 -1.81 15.22 21.02
CA GLY A 354 -1.08 16.45 20.69
C GLY A 354 -2.02 17.64 20.48
N VAL A 355 -3.07 17.47 19.70
CA VAL A 355 -4.07 18.53 19.44
C VAL A 355 -4.78 18.95 20.72
N PHE A 356 -5.23 17.99 21.54
CA PHE A 356 -5.85 18.30 22.84
C PHE A 356 -4.89 19.00 23.79
N SER A 357 -3.61 18.63 23.81
CA SER A 357 -2.59 19.29 24.64
C SER A 357 -2.39 20.74 24.22
N VAL A 358 -2.27 21.02 22.92
CA VAL A 358 -2.16 22.39 22.41
C VAL A 358 -3.42 23.20 22.72
N MET A 359 -4.60 22.59 22.57
CA MET A 359 -5.88 23.22 22.87
C MET A 359 -6.01 23.55 24.36
N LEU A 360 -5.55 22.65 25.24
CA LEU A 360 -5.52 22.85 26.68
C LEU A 360 -4.61 24.06 27.05
N VAL A 361 -3.42 24.12 26.49
CA VAL A 361 -2.48 25.23 26.72
C VAL A 361 -3.08 26.54 26.23
N ALA A 362 -3.68 26.56 25.05
CA ALA A 362 -4.36 27.73 24.51
C ALA A 362 -5.53 28.18 25.43
N PHE A 363 -6.27 27.21 25.97
CA PHE A 363 -7.38 27.49 26.88
C PHE A 363 -6.90 28.08 28.23
N ILE A 364 -5.81 27.52 28.79
CA ILE A 364 -5.17 28.05 30.01
C ILE A 364 -4.67 29.48 29.77
N PHE A 365 -4.04 29.70 28.60
CA PHE A 365 -3.56 31.04 28.25
C PHE A 365 -4.71 32.05 28.09
N ALA A 366 -5.78 31.67 27.41
CA ALA A 366 -6.97 32.49 27.26
C ALA A 366 -7.65 32.78 28.59
N ALA A 367 -7.77 31.78 29.46
CA ALA A 367 -8.33 31.96 30.82
C ALA A 367 -7.46 32.88 31.66
N SER A 368 -6.13 32.71 31.64
CA SER A 368 -5.19 33.59 32.36
C SER A 368 -5.25 35.03 31.85
N PHE A 369 -5.33 35.20 30.53
CA PHE A 369 -5.49 36.52 29.91
C PHE A 369 -6.81 37.22 30.33
N LEU A 370 -7.92 36.47 30.33
CA LEU A 370 -9.23 36.97 30.76
C LEU A 370 -9.24 37.36 32.24
N VAL A 371 -8.62 36.54 33.10
CA VAL A 371 -8.49 36.86 34.54
C VAL A 371 -7.63 38.11 34.76
N SER A 372 -6.52 38.25 34.04
CA SER A 372 -5.68 39.46 34.10
C SER A 372 -6.44 40.70 33.65
N ARG A 373 -7.17 40.62 32.53
CA ARG A 373 -7.99 41.75 32.04
C ARG A 373 -9.15 42.07 32.96
N SER A 374 -9.77 41.06 33.57
CA SER A 374 -10.83 41.28 34.58
C SER A 374 -10.29 42.06 35.81
N LYS A 375 -9.08 41.72 36.29
CA LYS A 375 -8.41 42.43 37.38
C LYS A 375 -8.09 43.87 36.99
N ASP A 376 -7.57 44.13 35.79
CA ASP A 376 -7.28 45.47 35.29
C ASP A 376 -8.55 46.34 35.21
N ILE A 377 -9.64 45.75 34.73
CA ILE A 377 -10.94 46.45 34.66
C ILE A 377 -11.47 46.74 36.05
N THR A 378 -11.35 45.77 36.99
CA THR A 378 -11.82 45.97 38.37
C THR A 378 -11.00 47.06 39.07
N ASN A 379 -9.68 47.10 38.86
CA ASN A 379 -8.82 48.17 39.40
C ASN A 379 -9.16 49.54 38.79
N GLN A 380 -9.40 49.63 37.50
CA GLN A 380 -9.85 50.88 36.85
C GLN A 380 -11.21 51.33 37.36
N LEU A 381 -12.17 50.42 37.61
CA LEU A 381 -13.46 50.77 38.18
C LEU A 381 -13.32 51.33 39.62
N SER A 382 -12.40 50.74 40.42
CA SER A 382 -12.16 51.26 41.79
C SER A 382 -11.54 52.62 41.77
N GLU A 383 -10.65 52.96 40.84
CA GLU A 383 -10.11 54.31 40.66
C GLU A 383 -11.19 55.33 40.19
N PHE A 384 -12.11 54.88 39.28
CA PHE A 384 -13.20 55.74 38.80
C PHE A 384 -14.28 56.05 39.86
N THR A 385 -14.48 55.12 40.81
CA THR A 385 -15.47 55.34 41.92
C THR A 385 -15.04 56.49 42.85
N TYR A 386 -13.72 56.74 42.92
CA TYR A 386 -13.19 57.86 43.71
C TYR A 386 -13.21 59.25 43.01
N SER A 387 -13.43 59.27 41.67
CA SER A 387 -13.26 60.48 40.87
C SER A 387 -14.55 61.16 40.41
N GLY A 388 -15.70 60.88 41.04
CA GLY A 388 -16.92 61.72 40.87
C GLY A 388 -17.59 61.69 39.48
N ARG A 389 -17.27 60.76 38.60
CA ARG A 389 -17.87 60.73 37.29
C ARG A 389 -19.00 59.68 37.19
N GLN A 390 -20.06 59.90 37.94
CA GLN A 390 -21.24 58.99 37.87
C GLN A 390 -21.89 58.90 36.48
N GLN A 391 -21.73 59.89 35.63
CA GLN A 391 -22.36 59.93 34.31
C GLN A 391 -21.62 59.09 33.27
N GLU A 392 -20.29 59.00 33.35
CA GLU A 392 -19.49 58.14 32.48
C GLU A 392 -19.63 56.64 32.82
N LEU A 393 -19.86 56.35 34.10
CA LEU A 393 -20.14 54.96 34.56
C LEU A 393 -21.46 54.41 34.03
N ALA A 394 -22.50 55.25 33.95
CA ALA A 394 -23.80 54.87 33.41
C ALA A 394 -23.72 54.56 31.90
N ASP A 395 -22.93 55.30 31.14
CA ASP A 395 -22.74 55.12 29.72
C ASP A 395 -21.90 53.83 29.40
N LEU A 396 -20.87 53.57 30.23
CA LEU A 396 -20.10 52.35 30.14
C LEU A 396 -20.91 51.10 30.52
N THR A 397 -21.75 51.19 31.55
CA THR A 397 -22.61 50.10 31.98
C THR A 397 -23.66 49.76 30.91
N ALA A 398 -24.18 50.77 30.21
CA ALA A 398 -25.09 50.58 29.08
C ALA A 398 -24.40 49.85 27.92
N LYS A 399 -23.16 50.21 27.55
CA LYS A 399 -22.37 49.56 26.51
C LYS A 399 -22.00 48.11 26.86
N VAL A 400 -21.66 47.82 28.12
CA VAL A 400 -21.41 46.44 28.60
C VAL A 400 -22.69 45.59 28.56
N SER A 401 -23.84 46.20 28.90
CA SER A 401 -25.14 45.52 28.77
C SER A 401 -25.50 45.22 27.32
N GLU A 402 -25.24 46.16 26.42
CA GLU A 402 -25.45 45.98 24.98
C GLU A 402 -24.55 44.86 24.41
N PHE A 403 -23.27 44.83 24.81
CA PHE A 403 -22.34 43.78 24.44
C PHE A 403 -22.78 42.41 24.97
N ASN A 404 -23.21 42.31 26.22
CA ASN A 404 -23.73 41.07 26.79
C ASN A 404 -25.02 40.58 26.09
N THR A 405 -25.86 41.53 25.67
CA THR A 405 -27.06 41.21 24.88
C THR A 405 -26.72 40.70 23.49
N LEU A 406 -25.70 41.27 22.85
CA LEU A 406 -25.15 40.78 21.58
C LEU A 406 -24.57 39.36 21.71
N VAL A 407 -23.78 39.10 22.76
CA VAL A 407 -23.21 37.79 23.06
C VAL A 407 -24.31 36.76 23.35
N SER A 408 -25.35 37.13 24.11
CA SER A 408 -26.49 36.24 24.37
C SER A 408 -27.31 35.97 23.09
N THR A 409 -27.44 36.96 22.21
CA THR A 409 -28.10 36.82 20.92
C THR A 409 -27.32 35.87 19.99
N ILE A 410 -26.00 36.00 19.98
CA ILE A 410 -25.12 35.06 19.21
C ILE A 410 -25.21 33.64 19.79
N ASN A 411 -25.25 33.47 21.10
CA ASN A 411 -25.44 32.15 21.72
C ASN A 411 -26.82 31.55 21.45
N ASN A 412 -27.86 32.35 21.43
CA ASN A 412 -29.21 31.89 21.09
C ASN A 412 -29.33 31.49 19.60
N VAL A 413 -28.66 32.22 18.71
CA VAL A 413 -28.57 31.84 17.28
C VAL A 413 -27.78 30.56 17.09
N ARG A 414 -26.80 30.28 17.93
CA ARG A 414 -26.00 29.06 17.89
C ARG A 414 -26.75 27.84 18.45
N GLY A 415 -27.67 28.02 19.35
CA GLY A 415 -28.51 26.95 19.93
C GLY A 415 -29.57 26.40 18.97
N ASP A 416 -29.94 27.19 17.96
CA ASP A 416 -30.96 26.82 16.94
C ASP A 416 -30.34 26.25 15.64
N SER A 417 -29.06 25.91 15.62
CA SER A 417 -28.42 25.27 14.48
C SER A 417 -28.82 23.78 14.41
N LEU A 418 -29.94 23.52 13.85
CA LEU A 418 -30.38 22.16 13.47
C LEU A 418 -29.50 21.57 12.37
N PRO A 419 -29.34 20.25 12.32
CA PRO A 419 -28.44 19.57 11.40
C PRO A 419 -28.99 19.61 9.96
N TRP A 420 -28.81 20.72 9.28
CA TRP A 420 -29.16 20.89 7.87
C TRP A 420 -28.59 19.78 6.99
N TYR A 421 -27.42 19.27 7.36
CA TYR A 421 -26.76 18.21 6.63
C TYR A 421 -27.58 16.92 6.63
N GLU A 422 -28.14 16.51 7.76
CA GLU A 422 -28.94 15.29 7.85
C GLU A 422 -30.24 15.41 7.04
N ALA A 423 -30.92 16.54 7.18
CA ALA A 423 -32.16 16.81 6.47
C ALA A 423 -31.97 16.83 4.93
N LEU A 424 -30.91 17.49 4.47
CA LEU A 424 -30.59 17.56 3.04
C LEU A 424 -30.04 16.24 2.49
N SER A 425 -29.25 15.51 3.28
CA SER A 425 -28.75 14.20 2.90
C SER A 425 -29.89 13.18 2.73
N HIS A 426 -30.86 13.21 3.65
CA HIS A 426 -32.03 12.34 3.58
C HIS A 426 -32.90 12.69 2.36
N LEU A 427 -33.14 13.95 2.08
CA LEU A 427 -33.83 14.40 0.88
C LEU A 427 -33.10 13.96 -0.40
N GLY A 428 -31.78 14.05 -0.41
CA GLY A 428 -30.94 13.61 -1.52
C GLY A 428 -31.10 12.11 -1.80
N SER A 429 -31.07 11.28 -0.77
CA SER A 429 -31.24 9.82 -0.91
C SER A 429 -32.62 9.41 -1.43
N VAL A 430 -33.68 10.11 -1.00
CA VAL A 430 -35.05 9.88 -1.51
C VAL A 430 -35.17 10.29 -2.97
N ALA A 431 -34.55 11.41 -3.37
CA ALA A 431 -34.53 11.85 -4.77
C ALA A 431 -33.77 10.87 -5.68
N GLU A 432 -32.64 10.34 -5.23
CA GLU A 432 -31.82 9.37 -5.95
C GLU A 432 -32.58 8.04 -6.14
N THR A 433 -33.20 7.53 -5.09
CA THR A 433 -34.01 6.31 -5.12
C THR A 433 -35.18 6.43 -6.07
N SER A 434 -35.79 7.61 -6.13
CA SER A 434 -36.93 7.92 -7.05
C SER A 434 -36.48 8.32 -8.46
N ARG A 435 -35.18 8.28 -8.78
CA ARG A 435 -34.59 8.69 -10.08
C ARG A 435 -34.93 10.13 -10.48
N VAL A 436 -35.02 11.02 -9.52
CA VAL A 436 -35.31 12.44 -9.69
C VAL A 436 -34.03 13.24 -9.65
N LYS A 437 -33.79 14.08 -10.66
CA LYS A 437 -32.66 15.03 -10.65
C LYS A 437 -33.12 16.37 -10.08
N LEU A 438 -32.80 16.62 -8.81
CA LEU A 438 -33.01 17.92 -8.19
C LEU A 438 -31.99 18.94 -8.75
N LYS A 439 -32.51 20.07 -9.28
CA LYS A 439 -31.68 21.17 -9.81
C LYS A 439 -31.46 22.28 -8.79
N SER A 440 -32.44 22.57 -7.99
CA SER A 440 -32.29 23.55 -6.91
C SER A 440 -33.24 23.23 -5.74
N VAL A 441 -32.74 23.53 -4.55
CA VAL A 441 -33.47 23.49 -3.28
C VAL A 441 -33.41 24.89 -2.67
N SER A 442 -34.52 25.54 -2.51
CA SER A 442 -34.63 26.89 -1.93
C SER A 442 -35.21 26.80 -0.52
N ILE A 443 -34.41 27.23 0.45
CA ILE A 443 -34.73 27.12 1.86
C ILE A 443 -34.63 28.52 2.48
N SER A 444 -35.70 29.05 3.01
CA SER A 444 -35.71 30.32 3.73
C SER A 444 -35.51 30.14 5.23
N SER A 445 -36.11 29.11 5.82
CA SER A 445 -35.91 28.65 7.19
C SER A 445 -36.44 27.23 7.36
N LEU A 446 -36.11 26.54 8.45
CA LEU A 446 -36.59 25.18 8.72
C LEU A 446 -38.09 25.09 8.96
N LYS A 447 -38.71 26.15 9.41
CA LYS A 447 -40.16 26.25 9.65
C LYS A 447 -40.91 26.76 8.42
N ALA A 448 -40.24 27.29 7.42
CA ALA A 448 -40.86 27.78 6.18
C ALA A 448 -40.93 26.64 5.14
N PRO A 449 -41.86 26.72 4.21
CA PRO A 449 -41.89 25.77 3.07
C PRO A 449 -40.61 25.82 2.26
N VAL A 450 -40.06 24.66 1.98
CA VAL A 450 -38.87 24.45 1.12
C VAL A 450 -39.38 24.18 -0.28
N SER A 451 -38.83 24.87 -1.26
CA SER A 451 -39.17 24.65 -2.67
C SER A 451 -38.11 23.81 -3.35
N LEU A 452 -38.53 22.72 -3.99
CA LEU A 452 -37.70 21.79 -4.74
C LEU A 452 -38.02 21.95 -6.23
N PHE A 453 -36.99 22.27 -7.00
CA PHE A 453 -37.11 22.26 -8.47
C PHE A 453 -36.26 21.13 -9.04
N GLY A 454 -36.88 20.27 -9.87
CA GLY A 454 -36.19 19.11 -10.42
C GLY A 454 -36.72 18.73 -11.79
N THR A 455 -36.05 17.74 -12.38
CA THR A 455 -36.42 17.17 -13.68
C THR A 455 -36.44 15.65 -13.62
N VAL A 456 -37.37 15.05 -14.32
CA VAL A 456 -37.55 13.58 -14.45
C VAL A 456 -37.87 13.22 -15.92
N VAL A 457 -37.83 11.93 -16.21
CA VAL A 457 -38.06 11.41 -17.57
C VAL A 457 -39.55 11.41 -17.94
N ASP A 458 -40.43 11.15 -16.99
CA ASP A 458 -41.87 11.05 -17.25
C ASP A 458 -42.73 11.60 -16.11
N TYR A 459 -43.99 11.85 -16.40
CA TYR A 459 -44.95 12.43 -15.47
C TYR A 459 -45.25 11.53 -14.25
N ASN A 460 -45.30 10.21 -14.45
CA ASN A 460 -45.60 9.26 -13.37
C ASN A 460 -44.51 9.28 -12.32
N THR A 461 -43.25 9.40 -12.72
CA THR A 461 -42.10 9.51 -11.82
C THR A 461 -42.20 10.74 -10.89
N VAL A 462 -42.79 11.88 -11.35
CA VAL A 462 -43.06 13.03 -10.46
C VAL A 462 -44.08 12.71 -9.39
N LEU A 463 -45.15 12.00 -9.78
CA LEU A 463 -46.21 11.61 -8.84
C LEU A 463 -45.73 10.59 -7.83
N ASP A 464 -44.92 9.62 -8.25
CA ASP A 464 -44.34 8.62 -7.39
C ASP A 464 -43.33 9.27 -6.38
N PHE A 465 -42.54 10.22 -6.85
CA PHE A 465 -41.66 10.99 -5.98
C PHE A 465 -42.44 11.79 -4.93
N LYS A 466 -43.51 12.47 -5.36
CA LYS A 466 -44.40 13.19 -4.42
C LYS A 466 -45.03 12.26 -3.40
N ASN A 467 -45.46 11.06 -3.81
CA ASN A 467 -46.08 10.06 -2.93
C ASN A 467 -45.02 9.50 -1.93
N THR A 468 -43.81 9.22 -2.40
CA THR A 468 -42.71 8.77 -1.57
C THR A 468 -42.37 9.81 -0.50
N LEU A 469 -42.25 11.09 -0.89
CA LEU A 469 -42.02 12.18 0.07
C LEU A 469 -43.16 12.35 1.07
N SER A 470 -44.41 12.15 0.60
CA SER A 470 -45.62 12.27 1.45
C SER A 470 -45.77 11.13 2.44
N ALA A 471 -45.23 9.96 2.14
CA ALA A 471 -45.20 8.79 3.02
C ALA A 471 -44.06 8.80 4.04
N ASP A 472 -43.04 9.65 3.80
CA ASP A 472 -41.89 9.76 4.70
C ASP A 472 -42.17 10.74 5.86
N SER A 473 -42.05 10.25 7.08
CA SER A 473 -42.31 11.03 8.28
C SER A 473 -41.37 12.22 8.51
N ALA A 474 -40.27 12.30 7.76
CA ALA A 474 -39.32 13.41 7.80
C ALA A 474 -39.84 14.66 7.06
N PHE A 475 -40.85 14.52 6.19
CA PHE A 475 -41.37 15.59 5.37
C PHE A 475 -42.85 15.83 5.67
N LEU A 476 -43.21 17.09 5.82
CA LEU A 476 -44.61 17.52 6.06
C LEU A 476 -45.08 18.44 4.96
N ASN A 477 -46.39 18.50 4.76
CA ASN A 477 -47.04 19.42 3.83
C ASN A 477 -46.49 19.34 2.39
N VAL A 478 -46.21 18.12 1.90
CA VAL A 478 -45.72 17.92 0.53
C VAL A 478 -46.80 18.30 -0.47
N ASN A 479 -46.58 19.39 -1.17
CA ASN A 479 -47.54 19.94 -2.15
C ASN A 479 -46.89 20.06 -3.52
N LEU A 480 -47.56 19.51 -4.53
CA LEU A 480 -47.16 19.57 -5.94
C LEU A 480 -48.34 20.11 -6.74
N PRO A 481 -48.39 21.43 -7.01
CA PRO A 481 -49.44 21.99 -7.84
C PRO A 481 -49.29 21.51 -9.30
N LEU A 482 -50.33 20.97 -9.87
CA LEU A 482 -50.33 20.48 -11.26
C LEU A 482 -49.96 21.56 -12.30
N THR A 483 -50.17 22.82 -11.95
CA THR A 483 -49.79 23.98 -12.79
C THR A 483 -48.27 24.25 -12.81
N GLN A 484 -47.50 23.61 -11.90
CA GLN A 484 -46.06 23.75 -11.82
C GLN A 484 -45.29 22.55 -12.38
N ILE A 485 -45.98 21.71 -13.15
CA ILE A 485 -45.36 20.64 -13.93
C ILE A 485 -45.40 21.10 -15.40
N SER A 486 -44.24 21.11 -16.03
CA SER A 486 -44.10 21.49 -17.44
C SER A 486 -43.20 20.52 -18.19
N ILE A 487 -43.51 20.29 -19.44
CA ILE A 487 -42.67 19.44 -20.30
C ILE A 487 -41.74 20.38 -21.06
N ALA A 488 -40.43 20.16 -20.88
CA ALA A 488 -39.37 20.91 -21.57
C ALA A 488 -39.22 20.44 -23.02
N PRO A 489 -38.66 21.26 -23.92
CA PRO A 489 -38.49 20.90 -25.34
C PRO A 489 -37.63 19.64 -25.58
N ASP A 490 -36.83 19.23 -24.61
CA ASP A 490 -36.02 18.01 -24.60
C ASP A 490 -36.78 16.75 -24.18
N GLY A 491 -38.10 16.86 -23.94
CA GLY A 491 -38.96 15.75 -23.52
C GLY A 491 -38.89 15.43 -22.01
N MET A 492 -38.10 16.15 -21.24
CA MET A 492 -38.03 15.98 -19.78
C MET A 492 -39.16 16.73 -19.09
N VAL A 493 -39.68 16.18 -18.03
CA VAL A 493 -40.71 16.81 -17.21
C VAL A 493 -40.02 17.57 -16.07
N SER A 494 -40.21 18.89 -16.03
CA SER A 494 -39.77 19.72 -14.91
C SER A 494 -40.92 19.99 -13.95
N PHE A 495 -40.63 20.04 -12.67
CA PHE A 495 -41.62 20.26 -11.63
C PHE A 495 -41.06 21.17 -10.52
N ASN A 496 -42.00 21.85 -9.84
CA ASN A 496 -41.68 22.59 -8.61
C ASN A 496 -42.61 22.07 -7.49
N LEU A 497 -42.01 21.49 -6.47
CA LEU A 497 -42.67 20.89 -5.32
C LEU A 497 -42.30 21.64 -4.07
N SER A 498 -43.26 21.87 -3.18
CA SER A 498 -42.98 22.44 -1.86
C SER A 498 -43.23 21.42 -0.74
N LEU A 499 -42.38 21.44 0.27
CA LEU A 499 -42.50 20.62 1.47
C LEU A 499 -42.00 21.36 2.71
N GLN A 500 -42.19 20.81 3.87
CA GLN A 500 -41.58 21.27 5.12
C GLN A 500 -40.83 20.12 5.80
N PHE A 501 -39.68 20.41 6.40
CA PHE A 501 -39.01 19.43 7.22
C PHE A 501 -39.73 19.26 8.57
N ASN A 502 -39.85 18.02 9.03
CA ASN A 502 -40.39 17.71 10.35
C ASN A 502 -39.31 17.96 11.42
N VAL A 503 -39.37 19.12 12.05
CA VAL A 503 -38.35 19.62 13.02
C VAL A 503 -38.47 18.94 14.40
N ASN A 504 -39.50 18.13 14.63
CA ASN A 504 -39.78 17.50 15.93
C ASN A 504 -39.21 16.05 16.03
N ARG A 505 -38.16 15.73 15.32
CA ARG A 505 -37.50 14.44 15.40
C ARG A 505 -36.07 14.55 15.88
#